data_ea3103d63481f208dbd9bc002faea566
#
_entry.id   ea3103d63481f208dbd9bc002faea566
#
_cell.length_a   1.000
_cell.length_b   1.000
_cell.length_c   1.000
_cell.angle_alpha   90.00
_cell.angle_beta   90.00
_cell.angle_gamma   90.00
#
_symmetry.space_group_name_H-M   'P 1'
#
loop_
_entity.id
_entity.type
_entity.pdbx_description
1 polymer ?
#
loop_
_entity_poly.entity_id
_entity_poly.type
_entity_poly.pdbx_seq_one_letter_code
_entity_poly.pdbx_strand_id
1 'polypeptide(L)'
;MSLDADVIVIGAGPAGCAAAIRLATLGYDVLALERKEREDGEDITSGEVMVVPTQNECAQLGVEFEGDWVLDRITGFRNVYPDLSWTYHPISLPISPVQVDRGGFNAALRRRLVEAGGRIVWNARVTDLEFRGDAAVAITADFNRRSARMLIDAGGRYAPSLRVLNLKSEDPEFSQIGVAVFFKSFDGTPLNTWNRHLYGVRGAMISGSRIRPGLYRYILEADLAAKQSDRLGAIEFYESVARQHDPWLYERVMKEPRVGRQWSMAPLGYRVSAVARDRLLLVGDAAGYLSPITGQGNEFALRTGRLAAAATDNALRNGDLSASAFASYIEGRRHEVDRQVDYVRAQLRILRDRDALLRASRDAVYRASVFGPYGIHATDSGSLV
;
A
#
# COMPACT_ATOMS: atom_id res chain seq x y z
N MET A 1 1.52 10.38 36.85
CA MET A 1 1.52 11.41 35.77
C MET A 1 0.27 11.24 34.95
N SER A 2 -0.41 12.34 34.59
CA SER A 2 -1.53 12.24 33.63
C SER A 2 -1.00 11.81 32.28
N LEU A 3 -1.68 10.87 31.61
CA LEU A 3 -1.38 10.48 30.22
C LEU A 3 -1.84 11.57 29.24
N ASP A 4 -1.18 11.68 28.10
CA ASP A 4 -1.55 12.64 27.05
C ASP A 4 -2.76 12.15 26.23
N ALA A 5 -3.00 10.82 26.19
CA ALA A 5 -4.11 10.17 25.54
C ALA A 5 -4.32 8.74 26.07
N ASP A 6 -5.44 8.10 25.74
CA ASP A 6 -5.60 6.66 25.91
C ASP A 6 -4.72 5.89 24.92
N VAL A 7 -4.72 6.33 23.65
CA VAL A 7 -3.98 5.70 22.56
C VAL A 7 -3.22 6.76 21.76
N ILE A 8 -1.93 6.53 21.58
CA ILE A 8 -1.12 7.29 20.61
C ILE A 8 -0.96 6.45 19.34
N VAL A 9 -1.26 7.06 18.18
CA VAL A 9 -1.05 6.49 16.85
C VAL A 9 0.12 7.22 16.18
N ILE A 10 1.15 6.48 15.82
CA ILE A 10 2.35 7.03 15.17
C ILE A 10 2.13 7.00 13.66
N GLY A 11 1.95 8.17 13.04
CA GLY A 11 1.65 8.35 11.62
C GLY A 11 0.15 8.45 11.32
N ALA A 12 -0.24 9.51 10.63
CA ALA A 12 -1.61 9.77 10.15
C ALA A 12 -1.78 9.43 8.67
N GLY A 13 -1.17 8.33 8.22
CA GLY A 13 -1.43 7.68 6.93
C GLY A 13 -2.66 6.77 7.00
N PRO A 14 -2.99 6.03 5.91
CA PRO A 14 -4.21 5.21 5.85
C PRO A 14 -4.36 4.23 7.02
N ALA A 15 -3.30 3.52 7.41
CA ALA A 15 -3.35 2.57 8.54
C ALA A 15 -3.61 3.26 9.89
N GLY A 16 -2.89 4.38 10.12
CA GLY A 16 -3.05 5.14 11.37
C GLY A 16 -4.41 5.79 11.45
N CYS A 17 -4.89 6.40 10.37
CA CYS A 17 -6.23 6.97 10.33
C CYS A 17 -7.32 5.91 10.55
N ALA A 18 -7.19 4.72 9.94
CA ALA A 18 -8.16 3.65 10.14
C ALA A 18 -8.26 3.21 11.60
N ALA A 19 -7.11 3.04 12.28
CA ALA A 19 -7.10 2.71 13.69
C ALA A 19 -7.65 3.86 14.56
N ALA A 20 -7.17 5.08 14.31
CA ALA A 20 -7.53 6.25 15.07
C ALA A 20 -9.01 6.64 14.95
N ILE A 21 -9.59 6.62 13.74
CA ILE A 21 -11.02 6.89 13.51
C ILE A 21 -11.88 5.91 14.31
N ARG A 22 -11.57 4.62 14.23
CA ARG A 22 -12.32 3.58 14.94
C ARG A 22 -12.27 3.78 16.45
N LEU A 23 -11.10 3.99 17.01
CA LEU A 23 -10.93 4.19 18.45
C LEU A 23 -11.57 5.49 18.93
N ALA A 24 -11.41 6.59 18.20
CA ALA A 24 -12.07 7.85 18.53
C ALA A 24 -13.61 7.73 18.47
N THR A 25 -14.15 7.01 17.48
CA THR A 25 -15.61 6.72 17.39
C THR A 25 -16.11 5.88 18.58
N LEU A 26 -15.25 5.05 19.18
CA LEU A 26 -15.57 4.30 20.41
C LEU A 26 -15.42 5.13 21.70
N GLY A 27 -15.01 6.40 21.58
CA GLY A 27 -14.91 7.35 22.71
C GLY A 27 -13.55 7.39 23.41
N TYR A 28 -12.52 6.74 22.87
CA TYR A 28 -11.17 6.85 23.40
C TYR A 28 -10.53 8.21 23.03
N ASP A 29 -9.73 8.75 23.95
CA ASP A 29 -8.86 9.90 23.64
C ASP A 29 -7.69 9.42 22.76
N VAL A 30 -7.71 9.80 21.49
CA VAL A 30 -6.73 9.35 20.48
C VAL A 30 -5.89 10.51 19.99
N LEU A 31 -4.56 10.35 20.07
CA LEU A 31 -3.58 11.32 19.59
C LEU A 31 -2.74 10.71 18.45
N ALA A 32 -2.90 11.22 17.25
CA ALA A 32 -2.05 10.86 16.11
C ALA A 32 -0.83 11.80 16.02
N LEU A 33 0.38 11.24 15.91
CA LEU A 33 1.63 11.97 15.75
C LEU A 33 2.09 11.84 14.30
N GLU A 34 2.00 12.92 13.51
CA GLU A 34 2.35 12.93 12.10
C GLU A 34 3.66 13.72 11.87
N ARG A 35 4.60 13.11 11.15
CA ARG A 35 5.92 13.69 10.87
C ARG A 35 5.89 14.84 9.87
N LYS A 36 4.88 14.93 9.01
CA LYS A 36 4.73 16.01 8.03
C LYS A 36 4.45 17.33 8.75
N GLU A 37 4.90 18.42 8.16
CA GLU A 37 4.72 19.75 8.73
C GLU A 37 3.27 20.23 8.59
N ARG A 38 2.59 19.86 7.50
CA ARG A 38 1.19 20.20 7.22
C ARG A 38 0.60 19.33 6.11
N GLU A 39 -0.71 19.41 5.92
CA GLU A 39 -1.43 18.69 4.85
C GLU A 39 -1.01 19.10 3.43
N ASP A 40 -0.57 20.34 3.26
CA ASP A 40 -0.32 20.97 1.98
C ASP A 40 1.01 20.48 1.39
N GLY A 41 1.00 19.81 0.26
CA GLY A 41 2.21 19.52 -0.50
C GLY A 41 2.54 18.06 -0.71
N GLU A 42 1.56 17.18 -0.74
CA GLU A 42 1.78 15.90 -1.39
C GLU A 42 1.96 16.13 -2.89
N ASP A 43 2.96 15.47 -3.44
CA ASP A 43 3.30 15.56 -4.84
C ASP A 43 2.11 15.12 -5.70
N ILE A 44 1.54 16.03 -6.47
CA ILE A 44 0.38 15.83 -7.37
C ILE A 44 0.60 14.69 -8.37
N THR A 45 1.82 14.18 -8.49
CA THR A 45 2.17 13.05 -9.35
C THR A 45 1.91 11.70 -8.70
N SER A 46 1.46 11.64 -7.46
CA SER A 46 1.21 10.38 -6.74
C SER A 46 -0.22 9.86 -6.87
N GLY A 47 -0.79 9.84 -8.07
CA GLY A 47 -2.08 9.18 -8.29
C GLY A 47 -2.02 7.69 -7.88
N GLU A 48 -3.05 7.20 -7.21
CA GLU A 48 -3.15 5.79 -6.80
C GLU A 48 -4.48 5.17 -7.20
N VAL A 49 -4.46 3.89 -7.54
CA VAL A 49 -5.70 3.13 -7.79
C VAL A 49 -6.24 2.58 -6.50
N MET A 50 -7.45 2.99 -6.16
CA MET A 50 -8.21 2.43 -5.05
C MET A 50 -9.14 1.35 -5.59
N VAL A 51 -8.77 0.11 -5.34
CA VAL A 51 -9.56 -1.06 -5.71
C VAL A 51 -10.84 -1.17 -4.86
N VAL A 52 -11.80 -1.95 -5.31
CA VAL A 52 -13.10 -2.09 -4.60
C VAL A 52 -12.94 -2.48 -3.13
N PRO A 53 -12.07 -3.45 -2.75
CA PRO A 53 -11.85 -3.74 -1.34
C PRO A 53 -11.34 -2.56 -0.52
N THR A 54 -10.47 -1.70 -1.09
CA THR A 54 -10.02 -0.46 -0.42
C THR A 54 -11.18 0.52 -0.20
N GLN A 55 -12.05 0.68 -1.20
CA GLN A 55 -13.24 1.54 -1.09
C GLN A 55 -14.20 1.02 -0.01
N ASN A 56 -14.38 -0.31 0.09
CA ASN A 56 -15.21 -0.92 1.14
C ASN A 56 -14.64 -0.70 2.55
N GLU A 57 -13.32 -0.78 2.75
CA GLU A 57 -12.72 -0.44 4.04
C GLU A 57 -12.90 1.04 4.39
N CYS A 58 -12.78 1.95 3.41
CA CYS A 58 -13.02 3.39 3.60
C CYS A 58 -14.48 3.69 3.94
N ALA A 59 -15.44 3.05 3.26
CA ALA A 59 -16.86 3.23 3.55
C ALA A 59 -17.20 2.87 5.01
N GLN A 60 -16.59 1.82 5.56
CA GLN A 60 -16.73 1.47 6.97
C GLN A 60 -16.17 2.53 7.95
N LEU A 61 -15.32 3.44 7.46
CA LEU A 61 -14.79 4.57 8.23
C LEU A 61 -15.61 5.86 8.01
N GLY A 62 -16.61 5.82 7.11
CA GLY A 62 -17.38 6.98 6.71
C GLY A 62 -16.61 7.89 5.74
N VAL A 63 -15.72 7.32 4.91
CA VAL A 63 -14.99 8.04 3.85
C VAL A 63 -15.48 7.53 2.51
N GLU A 64 -16.15 8.39 1.76
CA GLU A 64 -16.67 8.12 0.42
C GLU A 64 -15.71 8.61 -0.66
N PHE A 65 -15.72 7.93 -1.82
CA PHE A 65 -14.87 8.28 -2.95
C PHE A 65 -15.59 9.26 -3.88
N GLU A 66 -15.59 10.51 -3.48
CA GLU A 66 -16.22 11.61 -4.19
C GLU A 66 -15.40 12.92 -4.11
N GLY A 67 -15.73 13.90 -4.95
CA GLY A 67 -15.05 15.19 -4.98
C GLY A 67 -13.79 15.21 -5.86
N ASP A 68 -13.07 16.31 -5.81
CA ASP A 68 -11.99 16.66 -6.75
C ASP A 68 -10.74 15.76 -6.64
N TRP A 69 -10.60 15.05 -5.55
CA TRP A 69 -9.48 14.11 -5.35
C TRP A 69 -9.72 12.75 -6.01
N VAL A 70 -10.93 12.46 -6.49
CA VAL A 70 -11.23 11.30 -7.34
C VAL A 70 -11.01 11.72 -8.79
N LEU A 71 -9.90 11.28 -9.38
CA LEU A 71 -9.40 11.80 -10.65
C LEU A 71 -9.98 11.09 -11.86
N ASP A 72 -10.19 9.76 -11.79
CA ASP A 72 -10.66 8.95 -12.92
C ASP A 72 -11.18 7.58 -12.42
N ARG A 73 -11.84 6.84 -13.30
CA ARG A 73 -12.31 5.47 -13.04
C ARG A 73 -11.61 4.48 -13.94
N ILE A 74 -11.27 3.33 -13.41
CA ILE A 74 -10.69 2.23 -14.19
C ILE A 74 -11.84 1.41 -14.79
N THR A 75 -11.85 1.29 -16.11
CA THR A 75 -12.90 0.61 -16.87
C THR A 75 -12.52 -0.80 -17.30
N GLY A 76 -11.26 -1.20 -17.11
CA GLY A 76 -10.79 -2.54 -17.42
C GLY A 76 -9.36 -2.80 -16.99
N PHE A 77 -9.01 -4.07 -16.98
CA PHE A 77 -7.64 -4.54 -16.74
C PHE A 77 -7.13 -5.30 -17.96
N ARG A 78 -5.91 -5.03 -18.37
CA ARG A 78 -5.24 -5.75 -19.45
C ARG A 78 -3.90 -6.30 -18.98
N ASN A 79 -3.69 -7.60 -19.19
CA ASN A 79 -2.36 -8.20 -19.07
C ASN A 79 -1.79 -8.42 -20.48
N VAL A 80 -0.54 -8.05 -20.65
CA VAL A 80 0.27 -8.35 -21.85
C VAL A 80 1.36 -9.33 -21.44
N TYR A 81 1.50 -10.42 -22.16
CA TYR A 81 2.42 -11.51 -21.87
C TYR A 81 3.69 -11.44 -22.72
N PRO A 82 4.74 -12.23 -22.42
CA PRO A 82 6.03 -12.14 -23.11
C PRO A 82 6.00 -12.47 -24.61
N ASP A 83 4.95 -13.12 -25.11
CA ASP A 83 4.71 -13.41 -26.53
C ASP A 83 3.83 -12.35 -27.21
N LEU A 84 3.59 -11.23 -26.52
CA LEU A 84 2.70 -10.14 -26.91
C LEU A 84 1.21 -10.52 -26.98
N SER A 85 0.85 -11.73 -26.63
CA SER A 85 -0.56 -12.07 -26.39
C SER A 85 -1.09 -11.26 -25.19
N TRP A 86 -2.39 -11.05 -25.16
CA TRP A 86 -2.99 -10.29 -24.07
C TRP A 86 -4.37 -10.81 -23.68
N THR A 87 -4.75 -10.50 -22.44
CA THR A 87 -6.10 -10.71 -21.93
C THR A 87 -6.66 -9.38 -21.44
N TYR A 88 -7.94 -9.17 -21.68
CA TYR A 88 -8.65 -7.98 -21.22
C TYR A 88 -9.86 -8.39 -20.39
N HIS A 89 -10.04 -7.72 -19.28
CA HIS A 89 -11.15 -7.91 -18.37
C HIS A 89 -11.87 -6.58 -18.19
N PRO A 90 -13.02 -6.40 -18.87
CA PRO A 90 -13.86 -5.21 -18.64
C PRO A 90 -14.42 -5.23 -17.22
N ILE A 91 -14.53 -4.06 -16.63
CA ILE A 91 -15.17 -3.89 -15.33
C ILE A 91 -16.62 -3.53 -15.58
N SER A 92 -17.51 -4.46 -15.24
CA SER A 92 -18.97 -4.29 -15.30
C SER A 92 -19.61 -4.19 -13.91
N LEU A 93 -18.83 -3.85 -12.89
CA LEU A 93 -19.29 -3.75 -11.52
C LEU A 93 -20.01 -2.42 -11.27
N PRO A 94 -20.98 -2.38 -10.37
CA PRO A 94 -21.60 -1.12 -9.93
C PRO A 94 -20.58 -0.16 -9.28
N ILE A 95 -19.51 -0.70 -8.67
CA ILE A 95 -18.41 0.05 -8.11
C ILE A 95 -17.14 -0.34 -8.86
N SER A 96 -16.52 0.60 -9.56
CA SER A 96 -15.26 0.41 -10.26
C SER A 96 -14.07 0.90 -9.42
N PRO A 97 -12.86 0.35 -9.60
CA PRO A 97 -11.64 0.96 -9.06
C PRO A 97 -11.48 2.39 -9.55
N VAL A 98 -10.98 3.26 -8.68
CA VAL A 98 -10.82 4.69 -8.99
C VAL A 98 -9.36 5.11 -8.86
N GLN A 99 -8.96 6.04 -9.73
CA GLN A 99 -7.72 6.79 -9.58
C GLN A 99 -7.98 7.97 -8.65
N VAL A 100 -7.13 8.15 -7.67
CA VAL A 100 -7.24 9.24 -6.71
C VAL A 100 -5.96 10.08 -6.65
N ASP A 101 -6.11 11.35 -6.30
CA ASP A 101 -5.00 12.11 -5.74
C ASP A 101 -4.71 11.62 -4.31
N ARG A 102 -3.47 11.21 -4.08
CA ARG A 102 -3.07 10.66 -2.77
C ARG A 102 -3.18 11.69 -1.66
N GLY A 103 -2.85 12.94 -1.95
CA GLY A 103 -2.97 14.04 -0.99
C GLY A 103 -4.39 14.21 -0.53
N GLY A 104 -5.32 14.33 -1.48
CA GLY A 104 -6.75 14.46 -1.21
C GLY A 104 -7.33 13.25 -0.48
N PHE A 105 -6.92 12.03 -0.85
CA PHE A 105 -7.32 10.81 -0.13
C PHE A 105 -6.87 10.82 1.33
N ASN A 106 -5.60 11.13 1.59
CA ASN A 106 -5.08 11.22 2.95
C ASN A 106 -5.76 12.35 3.75
N ALA A 107 -6.02 13.50 3.10
CA ALA A 107 -6.74 14.61 3.73
C ALA A 107 -8.16 14.21 4.12
N ALA A 108 -8.87 13.45 3.27
CA ALA A 108 -10.21 12.94 3.58
C ALA A 108 -10.20 12.03 4.82
N LEU A 109 -9.22 11.10 4.92
CA LEU A 109 -9.05 10.25 6.10
C LEU A 109 -8.74 11.06 7.37
N ARG A 110 -7.87 12.05 7.30
CA ARG A 110 -7.48 12.89 8.44
C ARG A 110 -8.63 13.80 8.89
N ARG A 111 -9.38 14.38 7.95
CA ARG A 111 -10.59 15.13 8.26
C ARG A 111 -11.59 14.24 9.01
N ARG A 112 -11.83 13.02 8.52
CA ARG A 112 -12.71 12.06 9.18
C ARG A 112 -12.22 11.68 10.59
N LEU A 113 -10.90 11.58 10.80
CA LEU A 113 -10.33 11.36 12.14
C LEU A 113 -10.68 12.50 13.10
N VAL A 114 -10.51 13.75 12.67
CA VAL A 114 -10.84 14.93 13.48
C VAL A 114 -12.35 15.00 13.78
N GLU A 115 -13.19 14.72 12.79
CA GLU A 115 -14.65 14.64 12.95
C GLU A 115 -15.08 13.55 13.95
N ALA A 116 -14.32 12.45 14.04
CA ALA A 116 -14.54 11.41 15.02
C ALA A 116 -14.07 11.78 16.44
N GLY A 117 -13.45 12.94 16.63
CA GLY A 117 -12.94 13.43 17.92
C GLY A 117 -11.46 13.13 18.15
N GLY A 118 -10.76 12.54 17.19
CA GLY A 118 -9.31 12.31 17.30
C GLY A 118 -8.50 13.60 17.08
N ARG A 119 -7.30 13.64 17.62
CA ARG A 119 -6.39 14.79 17.54
C ARG A 119 -5.17 14.44 16.70
N ILE A 120 -4.66 15.40 15.91
CA ILE A 120 -3.43 15.23 15.10
C ILE A 120 -2.42 16.29 15.54
N VAL A 121 -1.21 15.86 15.88
CA VAL A 121 -0.06 16.73 16.08
C VAL A 121 0.86 16.59 14.87
N TRP A 122 1.00 17.69 14.15
CA TRP A 122 1.85 17.79 12.97
C TRP A 122 3.31 18.06 13.37
N ASN A 123 4.23 17.82 12.45
CA ASN A 123 5.67 17.96 12.65
C ASN A 123 6.18 17.15 13.88
N ALA A 124 5.48 16.08 14.22
CA ALA A 124 5.76 15.22 15.35
C ALA A 124 6.42 13.90 14.89
N ARG A 125 7.64 13.99 14.37
CA ARG A 125 8.41 12.81 13.96
C ARG A 125 8.84 12.01 15.17
N VAL A 126 8.23 10.87 15.42
CA VAL A 126 8.64 9.94 16.47
C VAL A 126 9.94 9.25 16.09
N THR A 127 10.90 9.30 17.00
CA THR A 127 12.24 8.73 16.82
C THR A 127 12.58 7.66 17.83
N ASP A 128 11.88 7.60 18.97
CA ASP A 128 12.15 6.61 20.00
C ASP A 128 10.87 6.21 20.74
N LEU A 129 10.91 5.05 21.41
CA LEU A 129 9.82 4.49 22.20
C LEU A 129 10.33 4.02 23.53
N GLU A 130 9.56 4.28 24.60
CA GLU A 130 9.81 3.74 25.92
C GLU A 130 8.55 3.08 26.46
N PHE A 131 8.75 2.03 27.25
CA PHE A 131 7.67 1.31 27.93
C PHE A 131 7.97 1.30 29.41
N ARG A 132 7.09 1.89 30.23
CA ARG A 132 7.29 2.08 31.67
C ARG A 132 6.02 1.74 32.43
N GLY A 133 6.02 0.63 33.18
CA GLY A 133 4.89 0.25 34.02
C GLY A 133 3.57 0.19 33.24
N ASP A 134 2.69 1.13 33.55
CA ASP A 134 1.36 1.25 32.97
C ASP A 134 1.27 2.16 31.73
N ALA A 135 2.38 2.73 31.27
CA ALA A 135 2.44 3.68 30.16
C ALA A 135 3.42 3.27 29.07
N ALA A 136 3.07 3.62 27.84
CA ALA A 136 3.97 3.63 26.68
C ALA A 136 4.21 5.08 26.25
N VAL A 137 5.45 5.41 25.86
CA VAL A 137 5.88 6.77 25.55
C VAL A 137 6.46 6.82 24.15
N ALA A 138 5.94 7.74 23.32
CA ALA A 138 6.53 8.14 22.07
C ALA A 138 7.40 9.39 22.27
N ILE A 139 8.64 9.35 21.76
CA ILE A 139 9.60 10.45 21.85
C ILE A 139 9.81 11.00 20.44
N THR A 140 9.60 12.29 20.27
CA THR A 140 9.74 12.97 18.98
C THR A 140 11.16 13.48 18.76
N ALA A 141 11.50 13.86 17.55
CA ALA A 141 12.83 14.31 17.17
C ALA A 141 13.29 15.60 17.91
N ASP A 142 12.33 16.41 18.36
CA ASP A 142 12.54 17.59 19.22
C ASP A 142 12.48 17.25 20.72
N PHE A 143 12.61 15.95 21.07
CA PHE A 143 12.63 15.41 22.43
C PHE A 143 11.34 15.59 23.24
N ASN A 144 10.23 16.00 22.60
CA ASN A 144 8.95 15.98 23.28
C ASN A 144 8.52 14.54 23.56
N ARG A 145 7.95 14.34 24.73
CA ARG A 145 7.49 13.04 25.23
C ARG A 145 5.97 13.04 25.28
N ARG A 146 5.37 12.02 24.67
CA ARG A 146 3.92 11.81 24.71
C ARG A 146 3.63 10.43 25.26
N SER A 147 2.79 10.36 26.27
CA SER A 147 2.48 9.14 27.01
C SER A 147 1.04 8.69 26.79
N ALA A 148 0.85 7.38 26.66
CA ALA A 148 -0.47 6.77 26.52
C ALA A 148 -0.49 5.39 27.18
N ARG A 149 -1.68 4.82 27.34
CA ARG A 149 -1.83 3.43 27.75
C ARG A 149 -1.33 2.48 26.64
N MET A 150 -1.48 2.86 25.37
CA MET A 150 -1.22 2.04 24.19
C MET A 150 -0.60 2.85 23.06
N LEU A 151 0.33 2.25 22.30
CA LEU A 151 0.84 2.77 21.04
C LEU A 151 0.38 1.90 19.87
N ILE A 152 0.01 2.53 18.75
CA ILE A 152 -0.17 1.88 17.46
C ILE A 152 0.84 2.51 16.50
N ASP A 153 1.83 1.72 16.05
CA ASP A 153 2.82 2.21 15.11
C ASP A 153 2.37 1.99 13.67
N ALA A 154 1.93 3.08 13.06
CA ALA A 154 1.55 3.22 11.66
C ALA A 154 2.57 4.08 10.88
N GLY A 155 3.81 4.17 11.34
CA GLY A 155 4.89 4.98 10.78
C GLY A 155 5.42 4.49 9.42
N GLY A 156 4.77 3.47 8.84
CA GLY A 156 5.10 2.90 7.55
C GLY A 156 6.44 2.14 7.57
N ARG A 157 7.07 2.03 6.43
CA ARG A 157 8.34 1.27 6.26
C ARG A 157 9.51 1.77 7.12
N TYR A 158 9.42 2.98 7.65
CA TYR A 158 10.40 3.63 8.53
C TYR A 158 9.87 3.80 9.97
N ALA A 159 8.88 3.00 10.34
CA ALA A 159 8.30 3.00 11.66
C ALA A 159 9.36 2.93 12.77
N PRO A 160 9.28 3.75 13.81
CA PRO A 160 10.28 3.78 14.87
C PRO A 160 10.42 2.44 15.59
N SER A 161 9.34 1.69 15.78
CA SER A 161 9.37 0.35 16.39
C SER A 161 10.24 -0.64 15.63
N LEU A 162 10.26 -0.58 14.29
CA LEU A 162 11.09 -1.46 13.47
C LEU A 162 12.57 -1.34 13.79
N ARG A 163 13.02 -0.11 14.06
CA ARG A 163 14.42 0.19 14.40
C ARG A 163 14.70 -0.01 15.89
N VAL A 164 13.89 0.60 16.75
CA VAL A 164 14.11 0.63 18.21
C VAL A 164 14.06 -0.80 18.78
N LEU A 165 13.16 -1.64 18.28
CA LEU A 165 12.97 -3.01 18.75
C LEU A 165 13.63 -4.07 17.85
N ASN A 166 14.38 -3.64 16.82
CA ASN A 166 15.05 -4.52 15.86
C ASN A 166 14.13 -5.59 15.27
N LEU A 167 12.95 -5.17 14.78
CA LEU A 167 11.92 -6.09 14.30
C LEU A 167 12.00 -6.42 12.81
N LYS A 168 12.74 -5.62 12.04
CA LYS A 168 12.80 -5.73 10.58
C LYS A 168 13.96 -6.60 10.11
N SER A 169 13.68 -7.51 9.19
CA SER A 169 14.69 -8.30 8.48
C SER A 169 14.37 -8.35 6.99
N GLU A 170 15.39 -8.61 6.17
CA GLU A 170 15.21 -8.79 4.74
C GLU A 170 14.45 -10.09 4.44
N ASP A 171 13.73 -10.08 3.32
CA ASP A 171 13.13 -11.26 2.72
C ASP A 171 13.56 -11.35 1.25
N PRO A 172 14.67 -12.05 0.94
CA PRO A 172 15.22 -12.09 -0.42
C PRO A 172 14.25 -12.62 -1.47
N GLU A 173 13.35 -13.54 -1.10
CA GLU A 173 12.33 -14.05 -2.04
C GLU A 173 11.27 -13.00 -2.39
N PHE A 174 11.07 -12.02 -1.50
CA PHE A 174 9.99 -11.05 -1.55
C PHE A 174 10.48 -9.62 -1.76
N SER A 175 11.80 -9.41 -1.72
CA SER A 175 12.41 -8.09 -1.84
C SER A 175 12.42 -7.60 -3.28
N GLN A 176 11.62 -6.58 -3.55
CA GLN A 176 11.53 -5.95 -4.87
C GLN A 176 11.87 -4.46 -4.82
N ILE A 177 12.09 -3.89 -5.99
CA ILE A 177 12.13 -2.46 -6.23
C ILE A 177 10.90 -2.03 -7.03
N GLY A 178 10.29 -0.91 -6.62
CA GLY A 178 9.31 -0.18 -7.42
C GLY A 178 9.95 1.09 -7.98
N VAL A 179 9.74 1.36 -9.27
CA VAL A 179 10.18 2.60 -9.92
C VAL A 179 9.03 3.17 -10.72
N ALA A 180 8.56 4.38 -10.38
CA ALA A 180 7.47 5.04 -11.07
C ALA A 180 7.96 6.16 -11.97
N VAL A 181 7.43 6.20 -13.17
CA VAL A 181 7.63 7.25 -14.16
C VAL A 181 6.29 7.82 -14.61
N PHE A 182 6.27 9.10 -14.89
CA PHE A 182 5.08 9.86 -15.26
C PHE A 182 5.30 10.51 -16.63
N PHE A 183 4.29 10.44 -17.49
CA PHE A 183 4.34 10.91 -18.87
C PHE A 183 3.13 11.79 -19.19
N LYS A 184 3.29 12.69 -20.16
CA LYS A 184 2.15 13.32 -20.80
C LYS A 184 1.32 12.28 -21.58
N SER A 185 0.05 12.55 -21.74
CA SER A 185 -0.84 11.72 -22.55
C SER A 185 -0.33 11.67 -23.99
N PHE A 186 -0.26 10.48 -24.54
CA PHE A 186 0.13 10.22 -25.93
C PHE A 186 -1.02 9.62 -26.75
N ASP A 187 -2.12 9.19 -26.14
CA ASP A 187 -3.30 8.70 -26.83
C ASP A 187 -4.57 9.39 -26.34
N GLY A 188 -5.54 9.45 -27.21
CA GLY A 188 -6.86 10.03 -26.93
C GLY A 188 -7.88 8.99 -26.49
N THR A 189 -7.47 7.82 -25.97
CA THR A 189 -8.43 6.80 -25.57
C THR A 189 -9.33 7.31 -24.44
N PRO A 190 -10.66 7.29 -24.64
CA PRO A 190 -11.60 7.75 -23.64
C PRO A 190 -11.67 6.81 -22.42
N LEU A 191 -11.29 5.55 -22.59
CA LEU A 191 -11.36 4.53 -21.55
C LEU A 191 -10.05 4.41 -20.78
N ASN A 192 -10.14 4.41 -19.45
CA ASN A 192 -8.99 4.23 -18.58
C ASN A 192 -8.81 2.75 -18.24
N THR A 193 -7.81 2.13 -18.84
CA THR A 193 -7.46 0.71 -18.61
C THR A 193 -6.18 0.61 -17.79
N TRP A 194 -6.19 -0.19 -16.74
CA TRP A 194 -4.98 -0.58 -16.05
C TRP A 194 -4.25 -1.65 -16.86
N ASN A 195 -3.07 -1.31 -17.35
CA ASN A 195 -2.24 -2.21 -18.15
C ASN A 195 -1.15 -2.84 -17.28
N ARG A 196 -0.88 -4.13 -17.49
CA ARG A 196 0.22 -4.87 -16.87
C ARG A 196 0.97 -5.61 -17.95
N HIS A 197 2.24 -5.29 -18.12
CA HIS A 197 3.17 -5.93 -19.03
C HIS A 197 4.05 -6.88 -18.22
N LEU A 198 3.91 -8.17 -18.42
CA LEU A 198 4.51 -9.25 -17.64
C LEU A 198 5.64 -9.87 -18.46
N TYR A 199 6.84 -10.00 -17.91
CA TYR A 199 8.01 -10.39 -18.71
C TYR A 199 8.49 -11.82 -18.46
N GLY A 200 8.15 -12.43 -17.32
CA GLY A 200 8.60 -13.77 -16.95
C GLY A 200 10.11 -13.83 -16.70
N VAL A 201 10.71 -12.72 -16.28
CA VAL A 201 12.14 -12.61 -16.00
C VAL A 201 12.37 -11.66 -14.85
N ARG A 202 13.24 -12.02 -13.90
CA ARG A 202 13.64 -11.16 -12.76
C ARG A 202 12.45 -10.68 -11.91
N GLY A 203 11.34 -11.38 -11.89
CA GLY A 203 10.10 -10.93 -11.25
C GLY A 203 9.55 -9.62 -11.80
N ALA A 204 9.97 -9.25 -13.01
CA ALA A 204 9.71 -7.92 -13.56
C ALA A 204 8.34 -7.84 -14.23
N MET A 205 7.64 -6.74 -13.94
CA MET A 205 6.47 -6.28 -14.68
C MET A 205 6.46 -4.74 -14.72
N ILE A 206 5.85 -4.18 -15.75
CA ILE A 206 5.52 -2.76 -15.81
C ILE A 206 4.00 -2.62 -15.81
N SER A 207 3.47 -1.88 -14.88
CA SER A 207 2.03 -1.67 -14.76
C SER A 207 1.68 -0.18 -14.72
N GLY A 208 0.54 0.18 -15.28
CA GLY A 208 0.11 1.57 -15.25
C GLY A 208 -1.19 1.87 -15.95
N SER A 209 -1.63 3.11 -15.77
CA SER A 209 -2.85 3.66 -16.35
C SER A 209 -2.79 5.18 -16.42
N ARG A 210 -3.82 5.76 -17.00
CA ARG A 210 -4.07 7.20 -16.90
C ARG A 210 -4.39 7.56 -15.44
N ILE A 211 -3.70 8.56 -14.91
CA ILE A 211 -4.04 9.15 -13.60
C ILE A 211 -5.22 10.12 -13.77
N ARG A 212 -5.11 10.99 -14.76
CA ARG A 212 -6.12 11.97 -15.19
C ARG A 212 -5.88 12.33 -16.65
N PRO A 213 -6.81 13.01 -17.33
CA PRO A 213 -6.57 13.48 -18.69
C PRO A 213 -5.22 14.21 -18.81
N GLY A 214 -4.39 13.79 -19.76
CA GLY A 214 -3.06 14.35 -20.00
C GLY A 214 -1.92 13.83 -19.12
N LEU A 215 -2.17 12.91 -18.17
CA LEU A 215 -1.13 12.35 -17.29
C LEU A 215 -1.26 10.84 -17.13
N TYR A 216 -0.20 10.11 -17.47
CA TYR A 216 -0.05 8.67 -17.28
C TYR A 216 1.04 8.35 -16.27
N ARG A 217 0.87 7.25 -15.55
CA ARG A 217 1.89 6.65 -14.70
C ARG A 217 2.10 5.19 -15.07
N TYR A 218 3.38 4.81 -15.18
CA TYR A 218 3.80 3.43 -15.27
C TYR A 218 4.83 3.11 -14.19
N ILE A 219 4.66 1.97 -13.53
CA ILE A 219 5.51 1.51 -12.43
C ILE A 219 6.18 0.21 -12.85
N LEU A 220 7.51 0.16 -12.82
CA LEU A 220 8.25 -1.09 -12.83
C LEU A 220 8.30 -1.66 -11.42
N GLU A 221 7.93 -2.91 -11.28
CA GLU A 221 8.26 -3.76 -10.13
C GLU A 221 9.18 -4.87 -10.61
N ALA A 222 10.28 -5.12 -9.88
CA ALA A 222 11.27 -6.14 -10.23
C ALA A 222 12.05 -6.59 -9.00
N ASP A 223 12.71 -7.73 -9.08
CA ASP A 223 13.58 -8.22 -8.00
C ASP A 223 14.68 -7.20 -7.69
N LEU A 224 14.82 -6.84 -6.42
CA LEU A 224 15.84 -5.89 -5.97
C LEU A 224 17.25 -6.38 -6.27
N ALA A 225 17.49 -7.69 -6.17
CA ALA A 225 18.76 -8.31 -6.51
C ALA A 225 19.15 -8.11 -7.98
N ALA A 226 18.17 -8.13 -8.91
CA ALA A 226 18.42 -7.87 -10.33
C ALA A 226 18.92 -6.43 -10.55
N LYS A 227 18.26 -5.43 -9.92
CA LYS A 227 18.68 -4.04 -9.99
C LYS A 227 20.09 -3.84 -9.40
N GLN A 228 20.40 -4.50 -8.29
CA GLN A 228 21.72 -4.42 -7.66
C GLN A 228 22.81 -5.05 -8.53
N SER A 229 22.50 -6.17 -9.19
CA SER A 229 23.42 -6.84 -10.13
C SER A 229 23.76 -5.96 -11.34
N ASP A 230 22.78 -5.25 -11.89
CA ASP A 230 22.98 -4.40 -13.06
C ASP A 230 23.76 -3.10 -12.75
N ARG A 231 23.86 -2.72 -11.48
CA ARG A 231 24.57 -1.50 -11.01
C ARG A 231 24.07 -0.19 -11.61
N LEU A 232 22.88 -0.18 -12.18
CA LEU A 232 22.26 0.99 -12.78
C LEU A 232 21.55 1.86 -11.74
N GLY A 233 21.33 3.13 -12.05
CA GLY A 233 20.37 3.98 -11.35
C GLY A 233 18.95 3.41 -11.47
N ALA A 234 18.01 3.83 -10.62
CA ALA A 234 16.65 3.28 -10.64
C ALA A 234 15.93 3.52 -11.98
N ILE A 235 16.06 4.72 -12.54
CA ILE A 235 15.44 5.09 -13.81
C ILE A 235 16.12 4.38 -15.00
N GLU A 236 17.45 4.30 -14.97
CA GLU A 236 18.22 3.58 -15.99
C GLU A 236 17.88 2.09 -16.00
N PHE A 237 17.71 1.50 -14.81
CA PHE A 237 17.24 0.11 -14.67
C PHE A 237 15.86 -0.07 -15.26
N TYR A 238 14.92 0.83 -14.96
CA TYR A 238 13.59 0.82 -15.55
C TYR A 238 13.64 0.85 -17.09
N GLU A 239 14.40 1.77 -17.65
CA GLU A 239 14.56 1.90 -19.13
C GLU A 239 15.21 0.67 -19.76
N SER A 240 16.20 0.10 -19.07
CA SER A 240 16.88 -1.12 -19.52
C SER A 240 15.90 -2.30 -19.62
N VAL A 241 15.06 -2.49 -18.58
CA VAL A 241 14.03 -3.54 -18.57
C VAL A 241 13.02 -3.31 -19.70
N ALA A 242 12.49 -2.10 -19.82
CA ALA A 242 11.50 -1.78 -20.86
C ALA A 242 12.09 -1.98 -22.26
N ARG A 243 13.29 -1.48 -22.53
CA ARG A 243 13.96 -1.60 -23.83
C ARG A 243 14.22 -3.06 -24.21
N GLN A 244 14.62 -3.89 -23.24
CA GLN A 244 15.00 -5.27 -23.50
C GLN A 244 13.78 -6.19 -23.66
N HIS A 245 12.73 -5.97 -22.87
CA HIS A 245 11.62 -6.92 -22.76
C HIS A 245 10.30 -6.42 -23.34
N ASP A 246 10.17 -5.12 -23.56
CA ASP A 246 8.99 -4.50 -24.15
C ASP A 246 9.36 -3.32 -25.06
N PRO A 247 9.96 -3.59 -26.23
CA PRO A 247 10.31 -2.54 -27.20
C PRO A 247 9.12 -1.67 -27.60
N TRP A 248 7.90 -2.24 -27.65
CA TRP A 248 6.69 -1.51 -27.99
C TRP A 248 6.37 -0.45 -26.91
N LEU A 249 6.38 -0.84 -25.63
CA LEU A 249 6.17 0.08 -24.51
C LEU A 249 7.28 1.13 -24.45
N TYR A 250 8.53 0.71 -24.63
CA TYR A 250 9.68 1.59 -24.65
C TYR A 250 9.56 2.68 -25.73
N GLU A 251 9.26 2.29 -26.97
CA GLU A 251 9.16 3.23 -28.10
C GLU A 251 7.97 4.19 -27.98
N ARG A 252 6.86 3.73 -27.41
CA ARG A 252 5.63 4.51 -27.33
C ARG A 252 5.44 5.30 -26.05
N VAL A 253 5.97 4.81 -24.95
CA VAL A 253 5.73 5.40 -23.62
C VAL A 253 6.98 6.01 -23.04
N MET A 254 8.12 5.30 -23.11
CA MET A 254 9.35 5.74 -22.45
C MET A 254 10.00 6.93 -23.16
N LYS A 255 9.67 7.18 -24.43
CA LYS A 255 10.16 8.34 -25.19
C LYS A 255 9.31 9.60 -25.00
N GLU A 256 8.11 9.47 -24.45
CA GLU A 256 7.27 10.62 -24.19
C GLU A 256 7.87 11.54 -23.11
N PRO A 257 7.60 12.85 -23.16
CA PRO A 257 8.09 13.78 -22.16
C PRO A 257 7.65 13.40 -20.76
N ARG A 258 8.62 13.21 -19.87
CA ARG A 258 8.36 12.94 -18.45
C ARG A 258 7.83 14.16 -17.75
N VAL A 259 6.95 13.95 -16.78
CA VAL A 259 6.29 15.00 -16.01
C VAL A 259 6.52 14.74 -14.53
N GLY A 260 6.76 15.80 -13.76
CA GLY A 260 6.92 15.73 -12.33
C GLY A 260 8.13 14.93 -11.86
N ARG A 261 8.14 14.61 -10.59
CA ARG A 261 9.22 13.86 -9.95
C ARG A 261 9.04 12.36 -10.15
N GLN A 262 10.03 11.72 -10.76
CA GLN A 262 10.13 10.27 -10.78
C GLN A 262 10.53 9.78 -9.38
N TRP A 263 10.03 8.61 -8.97
CA TRP A 263 10.40 8.06 -7.68
C TRP A 263 10.76 6.57 -7.74
N SER A 264 11.51 6.14 -6.76
CA SER A 264 11.79 4.72 -6.55
C SER A 264 11.66 4.35 -5.08
N MET A 265 11.28 3.10 -4.84
CA MET A 265 11.11 2.55 -3.50
C MET A 265 11.69 1.13 -3.44
N ALA A 266 12.59 0.89 -2.49
CA ALA A 266 13.16 -0.43 -2.22
C ALA A 266 13.60 -0.52 -0.73
N PRO A 267 13.59 -1.73 -0.15
CA PRO A 267 12.89 -2.90 -0.63
C PRO A 267 11.36 -2.73 -0.54
N LEU A 268 10.64 -3.27 -1.50
CA LEU A 268 9.24 -3.62 -1.34
C LEU A 268 9.21 -5.05 -0.82
N GLY A 269 8.49 -5.29 0.27
CA GLY A 269 8.52 -6.58 0.94
C GLY A 269 9.73 -6.77 1.87
N TYR A 270 9.44 -7.10 3.11
CA TYR A 270 10.39 -7.43 4.18
C TYR A 270 9.63 -8.18 5.28
N ARG A 271 10.37 -8.83 6.16
CA ARG A 271 9.79 -9.53 7.31
C ARG A 271 9.79 -8.65 8.54
N VAL A 272 8.75 -8.82 9.37
CA VAL A 272 8.67 -8.25 10.70
C VAL A 272 8.48 -9.40 11.69
N SER A 273 9.39 -9.51 12.65
CA SER A 273 9.42 -10.62 13.59
C SER A 273 8.28 -10.65 14.60
N ALA A 274 7.71 -9.49 14.90
CA ALA A 274 6.54 -9.35 15.79
C ALA A 274 5.73 -8.11 15.41
N VAL A 275 4.42 -8.27 15.29
CA VAL A 275 3.47 -7.17 15.00
C VAL A 275 2.71 -6.73 16.23
N ALA A 276 2.90 -7.42 17.36
CA ALA A 276 2.32 -7.12 18.65
C ALA A 276 3.38 -7.29 19.76
N ARG A 277 3.40 -6.38 20.70
CA ARG A 277 4.18 -6.38 21.92
C ARG A 277 3.31 -5.80 23.04
N ASP A 278 3.77 -5.89 24.29
CA ASP A 278 3.08 -5.24 25.38
C ASP A 278 2.91 -3.75 25.06
N ARG A 279 1.67 -3.27 25.08
CA ARG A 279 1.27 -1.89 24.79
C ARG A 279 1.64 -1.38 23.39
N LEU A 280 1.91 -2.26 22.42
CA LEU A 280 2.29 -1.86 21.06
C LEU A 280 1.71 -2.81 20.01
N LEU A 281 1.04 -2.22 19.00
CA LEU A 281 0.69 -2.89 17.75
C LEU A 281 1.34 -2.17 16.56
N LEU A 282 1.77 -2.93 15.56
CA LEU A 282 2.27 -2.42 14.29
C LEU A 282 1.21 -2.64 13.21
N VAL A 283 0.95 -1.63 12.38
CA VAL A 283 -0.07 -1.67 11.31
C VAL A 283 0.45 -1.13 9.98
N GLY A 284 -0.21 -1.50 8.90
CA GLY A 284 0.21 -1.12 7.54
C GLY A 284 1.61 -1.62 7.22
N ASP A 285 2.39 -0.81 6.51
CA ASP A 285 3.77 -1.17 6.14
C ASP A 285 4.67 -1.39 7.37
N ALA A 286 4.39 -0.77 8.51
CA ALA A 286 5.13 -1.05 9.75
C ALA A 286 4.99 -2.51 10.19
N ALA A 287 3.92 -3.19 9.80
CA ALA A 287 3.70 -4.61 10.06
C ALA A 287 4.32 -5.54 8.99
N GLY A 288 5.12 -5.02 8.05
CA GLY A 288 5.93 -5.80 7.13
C GLY A 288 5.28 -6.19 5.82
N TYR A 289 4.08 -5.71 5.54
CA TYR A 289 3.39 -6.04 4.31
C TYR A 289 3.31 -4.85 3.35
N LEU A 290 3.98 -5.00 2.22
CA LEU A 290 3.76 -4.21 1.02
C LEU A 290 3.66 -5.19 -0.15
N SER A 291 2.51 -5.25 -0.83
CA SER A 291 2.36 -6.16 -1.98
C SER A 291 3.06 -5.57 -3.20
N PRO A 292 4.16 -6.17 -3.65
CA PRO A 292 4.87 -5.66 -4.83
C PRO A 292 4.15 -5.97 -6.14
N ILE A 293 3.18 -6.88 -6.16
CA ILE A 293 2.50 -7.32 -7.39
C ILE A 293 1.13 -6.68 -7.56
N THR A 294 0.39 -6.55 -6.47
CA THR A 294 -0.99 -6.09 -6.54
C THR A 294 -1.13 -4.59 -6.26
N GLY A 295 -0.10 -3.96 -5.69
CA GLY A 295 -0.13 -2.55 -5.30
C GLY A 295 -1.16 -2.21 -4.22
N GLN A 296 -1.70 -3.22 -3.50
CA GLN A 296 -2.81 -3.07 -2.54
C GLN A 296 -2.37 -2.58 -1.16
N GLY A 297 -1.27 -1.83 -1.06
CA GLY A 297 -0.77 -1.32 0.22
C GLY A 297 -1.82 -0.55 1.03
N ASN A 298 -2.68 0.23 0.37
CA ASN A 298 -3.72 1.01 1.04
C ASN A 298 -4.83 0.12 1.64
N GLU A 299 -5.26 -0.93 0.95
CA GLU A 299 -6.24 -1.88 1.49
C GLU A 299 -5.73 -2.54 2.77
N PHE A 300 -4.49 -3.07 2.73
CA PHE A 300 -3.92 -3.72 3.91
C PHE A 300 -3.64 -2.75 5.04
N ALA A 301 -3.26 -1.52 4.70
CA ALA A 301 -3.09 -0.47 5.68
C ALA A 301 -4.40 -0.20 6.45
N LEU A 302 -5.50 0.01 5.74
CA LEU A 302 -6.81 0.25 6.33
C LEU A 302 -7.30 -0.97 7.13
N ARG A 303 -7.17 -2.17 6.56
CA ARG A 303 -7.60 -3.42 7.17
C ARG A 303 -6.84 -3.73 8.46
N THR A 304 -5.51 -3.62 8.45
CA THR A 304 -4.71 -3.82 9.66
C THR A 304 -4.97 -2.76 10.71
N GLY A 305 -5.23 -1.50 10.32
CA GLY A 305 -5.67 -0.45 11.24
C GLY A 305 -7.01 -0.77 11.91
N ARG A 306 -7.99 -1.26 11.13
CA ARG A 306 -9.29 -1.72 11.66
C ARG A 306 -9.14 -2.86 12.65
N LEU A 307 -8.36 -3.88 12.31
CA LEU A 307 -8.11 -5.03 13.17
C LEU A 307 -7.40 -4.63 14.47
N ALA A 308 -6.41 -3.74 14.38
CA ALA A 308 -5.69 -3.24 15.53
C ALA A 308 -6.59 -2.41 16.46
N ALA A 309 -7.49 -1.60 15.92
CA ALA A 309 -8.46 -0.86 16.71
C ALA A 309 -9.38 -1.78 17.50
N ALA A 310 -9.90 -2.83 16.89
CA ALA A 310 -10.77 -3.81 17.57
C ALA A 310 -10.02 -4.55 18.69
N ALA A 311 -8.78 -4.97 18.44
CA ALA A 311 -7.96 -5.63 19.46
C ALA A 311 -7.58 -4.66 20.60
N THR A 312 -7.28 -3.40 20.27
CA THR A 312 -6.98 -2.36 21.28
C THR A 312 -8.20 -2.06 22.16
N ASP A 313 -9.40 -1.93 21.58
CA ASP A 313 -10.64 -1.74 22.34
C ASP A 313 -10.85 -2.88 23.35
N ASN A 314 -10.74 -4.12 22.88
CA ASN A 314 -10.87 -5.29 23.75
C ASN A 314 -9.84 -5.30 24.89
N ALA A 315 -8.56 -5.04 24.56
CA ALA A 315 -7.47 -5.02 25.53
C ALA A 315 -7.64 -3.90 26.58
N LEU A 316 -8.05 -2.70 26.16
CA LEU A 316 -8.29 -1.56 27.07
C LEU A 316 -9.47 -1.80 28.01
N ARG A 317 -10.56 -2.42 27.54
CA ARG A 317 -11.74 -2.77 28.37
C ARG A 317 -11.40 -3.83 29.41
N ASN A 318 -10.58 -4.81 29.03
CA ASN A 318 -10.17 -5.88 29.93
C ASN A 318 -9.01 -5.49 30.87
N GLY A 319 -8.36 -4.34 30.64
CA GLY A 319 -7.22 -3.89 31.42
C GLY A 319 -5.93 -4.69 31.18
N ASP A 320 -5.91 -5.58 30.16
CA ASP A 320 -4.75 -6.38 29.76
C ASP A 320 -4.19 -5.86 28.45
N LEU A 321 -3.00 -5.26 28.49
CA LEU A 321 -2.27 -4.73 27.33
C LEU A 321 -0.98 -5.52 27.05
N SER A 322 -0.91 -6.76 27.52
CA SER A 322 0.19 -7.67 27.20
C SER A 322 0.14 -8.11 25.71
N ALA A 323 1.25 -8.58 25.18
CA ALA A 323 1.33 -9.10 23.82
C ALA A 323 0.30 -10.22 23.55
N SER A 324 0.01 -11.04 24.57
CA SER A 324 -0.97 -12.13 24.48
C SER A 324 -2.42 -11.63 24.34
N ALA A 325 -2.75 -10.48 24.88
CA ALA A 325 -4.08 -9.88 24.74
C ALA A 325 -4.40 -9.48 23.29
N PHE A 326 -3.39 -9.36 22.42
CA PHE A 326 -3.53 -9.03 20.99
C PHE A 326 -3.58 -10.25 20.07
N ALA A 327 -3.84 -11.45 20.59
CA ALA A 327 -3.95 -12.66 19.78
C ALA A 327 -5.00 -12.52 18.66
N SER A 328 -6.11 -11.85 18.91
CA SER A 328 -7.15 -11.59 17.91
C SER A 328 -6.68 -10.74 16.75
N TYR A 329 -5.78 -9.77 16.98
CA TYR A 329 -5.15 -9.00 15.92
C TYR A 329 -4.25 -9.89 15.05
N ILE A 330 -3.42 -10.71 15.66
CA ILE A 330 -2.48 -11.61 14.97
C ILE A 330 -3.27 -12.61 14.10
N GLU A 331 -4.34 -13.18 14.66
CA GLU A 331 -5.19 -14.13 13.95
C GLU A 331 -5.98 -13.47 12.82
N GLY A 332 -6.64 -12.36 13.08
CA GLY A 332 -7.37 -11.58 12.06
C GLY A 332 -6.45 -11.16 10.91
N ARG A 333 -5.24 -10.69 11.21
CA ARG A 333 -4.23 -10.39 10.19
C ARG A 333 -3.84 -11.62 9.37
N ARG A 334 -3.64 -12.79 10.00
CA ARG A 334 -3.34 -14.04 9.30
C ARG A 334 -4.45 -14.39 8.31
N HIS A 335 -5.69 -14.23 8.69
CA HIS A 335 -6.85 -14.54 7.83
C HIS A 335 -7.06 -13.52 6.71
N GLU A 336 -6.95 -12.24 7.00
CA GLU A 336 -7.36 -11.18 6.08
C GLU A 336 -6.20 -10.62 5.25
N VAL A 337 -4.95 -10.79 5.69
CA VAL A 337 -3.76 -10.20 5.06
C VAL A 337 -2.74 -11.26 4.66
N ASP A 338 -2.27 -12.10 5.59
CA ASP A 338 -1.12 -12.97 5.35
C ASP A 338 -1.38 -14.04 4.28
N ARG A 339 -2.62 -14.49 4.10
CA ARG A 339 -3.01 -15.38 2.98
C ARG A 339 -2.74 -14.77 1.61
N GLN A 340 -2.82 -13.46 1.49
CA GLN A 340 -2.49 -12.77 0.24
C GLN A 340 -0.98 -12.68 0.02
N VAL A 341 -0.18 -12.74 1.07
CA VAL A 341 1.29 -12.85 0.97
C VAL A 341 1.68 -14.13 0.25
N ASP A 342 1.05 -15.26 0.57
CA ASP A 342 1.31 -16.54 -0.09
C ASP A 342 0.92 -16.49 -1.57
N TYR A 343 -0.20 -15.86 -1.89
CA TYR A 343 -0.60 -15.60 -3.27
C TYR A 343 0.45 -14.77 -4.02
N VAL A 344 0.90 -13.67 -3.43
CA VAL A 344 1.94 -12.80 -4.05
C VAL A 344 3.26 -13.56 -4.24
N ARG A 345 3.66 -14.40 -3.29
CA ARG A 345 4.86 -15.26 -3.45
C ARG A 345 4.71 -16.22 -4.62
N ALA A 346 3.55 -16.85 -4.77
CA ALA A 346 3.28 -17.73 -5.90
C ALA A 346 3.35 -16.97 -7.24
N GLN A 347 2.79 -15.77 -7.30
CA GLN A 347 2.87 -14.91 -8.48
C GLN A 347 4.30 -14.49 -8.81
N LEU A 348 5.11 -14.13 -7.81
CA LEU A 348 6.52 -13.77 -8.01
C LEU A 348 7.33 -14.92 -8.62
N ARG A 349 7.07 -16.18 -8.20
CA ARG A 349 7.72 -17.36 -8.80
C ARG A 349 7.39 -17.48 -10.29
N ILE A 350 6.13 -17.27 -10.66
CA ILE A 350 5.67 -17.28 -12.06
C ILE A 350 6.33 -16.14 -12.85
N LEU A 351 6.41 -14.94 -12.28
CA LEU A 351 7.01 -13.77 -12.93
C LEU A 351 8.54 -13.85 -13.09
N ARG A 352 9.17 -14.84 -12.47
CA ARG A 352 10.61 -15.12 -12.64
C ARG A 352 10.93 -16.12 -13.74
N ASP A 353 9.91 -16.78 -14.29
CA ASP A 353 10.06 -17.85 -15.27
C ASP A 353 9.13 -17.59 -16.46
N ARG A 354 9.73 -17.34 -17.64
CA ARG A 354 9.01 -17.03 -18.89
C ARG A 354 8.07 -18.15 -19.32
N ASP A 355 8.53 -19.39 -19.24
CA ASP A 355 7.73 -20.54 -19.69
C ASP A 355 6.60 -20.84 -18.69
N ALA A 356 6.87 -20.70 -17.39
CA ALA A 356 5.83 -20.80 -16.37
C ALA A 356 4.75 -19.73 -16.58
N LEU A 357 5.14 -18.49 -16.87
CA LEU A 357 4.20 -17.40 -17.14
C LEU A 357 3.37 -17.65 -18.39
N LEU A 358 3.99 -18.13 -19.49
CA LEU A 358 3.27 -18.46 -20.72
C LEU A 358 2.33 -19.66 -20.54
N ARG A 359 2.70 -20.68 -19.77
CA ARG A 359 1.76 -21.75 -19.38
C ARG A 359 0.60 -21.21 -18.56
N ALA A 360 0.88 -20.41 -17.55
CA ALA A 360 -0.12 -19.82 -16.68
C ALA A 360 -1.09 -18.89 -17.46
N SER A 361 -0.59 -18.14 -18.44
CA SER A 361 -1.43 -17.25 -19.26
C SER A 361 -2.50 -17.98 -20.08
N ARG A 362 -2.31 -19.27 -20.33
CA ARG A 362 -3.27 -20.14 -21.05
C ARG A 362 -4.26 -20.83 -20.10
N ASP A 363 -3.98 -20.85 -18.81
CA ASP A 363 -4.84 -21.45 -17.79
C ASP A 363 -5.98 -20.49 -17.40
N ALA A 364 -7.23 -20.94 -17.57
CA ALA A 364 -8.41 -20.14 -17.28
C ALA A 364 -8.54 -19.80 -15.77
N VAL A 365 -8.15 -20.75 -14.90
CA VAL A 365 -8.19 -20.56 -13.43
C VAL A 365 -7.15 -19.51 -13.01
N TYR A 366 -5.95 -19.59 -13.56
CA TYR A 366 -4.92 -18.57 -13.32
C TYR A 366 -5.40 -17.19 -13.78
N ARG A 367 -5.91 -17.06 -14.99
CA ARG A 367 -6.41 -15.79 -15.53
C ARG A 367 -7.50 -15.20 -14.63
N ALA A 368 -8.43 -16.02 -14.17
CA ALA A 368 -9.47 -15.61 -13.23
C ALA A 368 -8.90 -15.18 -11.88
N SER A 369 -7.91 -15.91 -11.35
CA SER A 369 -7.31 -15.64 -10.04
C SER A 369 -6.52 -14.33 -9.97
N VAL A 370 -5.91 -13.90 -11.08
CA VAL A 370 -5.05 -12.69 -11.13
C VAL A 370 -5.82 -11.42 -10.76
N PHE A 371 -7.10 -11.36 -11.00
CA PHE A 371 -7.94 -10.18 -10.72
C PHE A 371 -8.80 -10.31 -9.46
N GLY A 372 -8.86 -11.50 -8.87
CA GLY A 372 -9.58 -11.74 -7.60
C GLY A 372 -9.19 -10.77 -6.48
N PRO A 373 -7.87 -10.51 -6.24
CA PRO A 373 -7.42 -9.56 -5.24
C PRO A 373 -7.95 -8.13 -5.43
N TYR A 374 -8.31 -7.75 -6.66
CA TYR A 374 -8.88 -6.42 -6.95
C TYR A 374 -10.41 -6.37 -6.74
N GLY A 375 -11.03 -7.46 -6.27
CA GLY A 375 -12.48 -7.58 -6.15
C GLY A 375 -13.17 -7.78 -7.50
N ILE A 376 -12.44 -8.22 -8.53
CA ILE A 376 -12.94 -8.45 -9.86
C ILE A 376 -13.02 -9.96 -10.09
N HIS A 377 -14.24 -10.45 -10.22
CA HIS A 377 -14.49 -11.83 -10.59
C HIS A 377 -14.64 -11.89 -12.10
N ALA A 378 -13.72 -12.58 -12.77
CA ALA A 378 -13.73 -12.71 -14.22
C ALA A 378 -15.05 -13.35 -14.68
N THR A 379 -15.86 -12.58 -15.39
CA THR A 379 -17.08 -13.09 -16.02
C THR A 379 -16.86 -13.52 -17.47
N ASP A 380 -15.81 -13.05 -18.16
CA ASP A 380 -15.49 -13.51 -19.51
C ASP A 380 -14.01 -13.37 -19.85
N SER A 381 -13.39 -14.46 -20.28
CA SER A 381 -12.08 -14.49 -20.90
C SER A 381 -12.23 -14.53 -22.42
N GLY A 382 -12.32 -13.39 -23.05
CA GLY A 382 -12.12 -13.27 -24.48
C GLY A 382 -10.62 -13.18 -24.77
N SER A 383 -10.02 -14.19 -25.43
CA SER A 383 -8.76 -13.94 -26.11
C SER A 383 -9.09 -13.21 -27.42
N LEU A 384 -8.57 -12.03 -27.60
CA LEU A 384 -8.56 -11.38 -28.90
C LEU A 384 -7.21 -11.69 -29.54
N VAL A 385 -7.27 -12.46 -30.63
CA VAL A 385 -6.18 -12.61 -31.58
C VAL A 385 -6.17 -11.39 -32.48
#